data_f12e6554c6018bc3c9b65aaadea766f6
#
_entry.id   f12e6554c6018bc3c9b65aaadea766f6
#
_cell.length_a   1.000
_cell.length_b   1.000
_cell.length_c   1.000
_cell.angle_alpha   90.00
_cell.angle_beta   90.00
_cell.angle_gamma   90.00
#
_symmetry.space_group_name_H-M   'P 1'
#
loop_
_entity.id
_entity.type
_entity.pdbx_description
1 polymer ?
#
loop_
_entity_poly.entity_id
_entity_poly.type
_entity_poly.pdbx_seq_one_letter_code
_entity_poly.pdbx_strand_id
1 'polypeptide(L)'
;MCQLTIIVPLLNDPQVFEDTLVSVLENRPAGCEVLVVHHGDYEDPYGLSDEVTFVPVAPSADVIAMVNAAAQVATGGVLHLLQPGMLAEDGWTDAAMERFHDAEIAAVAPLVLDARDPSRILAAGLRYSSAGRVIVHGAGTKLSRAARTLRGDITGPTRFAAFYRRSVFLALEGFCPQAGLWFADIDLGLCMRRLGFACELECQSIVTGFDEDVAAPLNFLTGRQSERLFRQHGRHSDGALSLPAHVAGVLSAVLLRPHRATTYSHLAGRLSALFTTSGHRELGRRLQRAGQSFGSSAPSKQTDEEDEQPAWRRSHSSRRMVA
;
A
#
# COMPACT_ATOMS: atom_id res chain seq x y z
N MET A 1 11.99 -21.83 9.55
CA MET A 1 11.13 -21.33 8.46
C MET A 1 11.47 -19.86 8.24
N CYS A 2 11.71 -19.42 7.02
CA CYS A 2 11.90 -18.00 6.72
C CYS A 2 10.62 -17.25 7.09
N GLN A 3 10.75 -16.16 7.87
CA GLN A 3 9.60 -15.36 8.27
C GLN A 3 9.37 -14.20 7.31
N LEU A 4 10.42 -13.69 6.68
CA LEU A 4 10.41 -12.49 5.84
C LEU A 4 11.08 -12.76 4.50
N THR A 5 10.41 -12.39 3.40
CA THR A 5 11.00 -12.26 2.07
C THR A 5 11.04 -10.80 1.68
N ILE A 6 12.22 -10.28 1.38
CA ILE A 6 12.42 -8.92 0.87
C ILE A 6 12.47 -8.98 -0.65
N ILE A 7 11.65 -8.19 -1.33
CA ILE A 7 11.52 -8.15 -2.79
C ILE A 7 12.06 -6.81 -3.28
N VAL A 8 13.14 -6.86 -4.06
CA VAL A 8 13.75 -5.68 -4.69
C VAL A 8 13.66 -5.83 -6.21
N PRO A 9 12.78 -5.10 -6.90
CA PRO A 9 12.70 -5.15 -8.36
C PRO A 9 13.82 -4.34 -9.00
N LEU A 10 14.54 -4.91 -9.96
CA LEU A 10 15.49 -4.17 -10.80
C LEU A 10 14.71 -3.40 -11.87
N LEU A 11 14.64 -2.09 -11.70
CA LEU A 11 14.02 -1.15 -12.64
C LEU A 11 15.08 -0.56 -13.58
N ASN A 12 14.76 0.56 -14.23
CA ASN A 12 15.57 1.13 -15.32
C ASN A 12 16.93 1.73 -14.90
N ASP A 13 17.16 1.98 -13.61
CA ASP A 13 18.39 2.59 -13.11
C ASP A 13 19.18 1.57 -12.24
N PRO A 14 20.25 0.96 -12.79
CA PRO A 14 21.03 -0.01 -12.03
C PRO A 14 21.70 0.57 -10.78
N GLN A 15 22.18 1.82 -10.82
CA GLN A 15 22.85 2.44 -9.68
C GLN A 15 21.89 2.62 -8.50
N VAL A 16 20.70 3.14 -8.76
CA VAL A 16 19.66 3.33 -7.73
C VAL A 16 19.21 1.98 -7.14
N PHE A 17 19.16 0.94 -7.98
CA PHE A 17 18.89 -0.42 -7.54
C PHE A 17 20.02 -0.96 -6.66
N GLU A 18 21.28 -0.80 -7.06
CA GLU A 18 22.45 -1.26 -6.32
C GLU A 18 22.53 -0.60 -4.93
N ASP A 19 22.32 0.71 -4.85
CA ASP A 19 22.29 1.43 -3.56
C ASP A 19 21.21 0.85 -2.62
N THR A 20 20.03 0.55 -3.15
CA THR A 20 18.95 -0.11 -2.39
C THR A 20 19.36 -1.52 -1.96
N LEU A 21 19.88 -2.32 -2.87
CA LEU A 21 20.28 -3.70 -2.59
C LEU A 21 21.39 -3.77 -1.53
N VAL A 22 22.39 -2.91 -1.63
CA VAL A 22 23.46 -2.80 -0.64
C VAL A 22 22.88 -2.48 0.74
N SER A 23 22.00 -1.48 0.85
CA SER A 23 21.38 -1.12 2.12
C SER A 23 20.58 -2.28 2.72
N VAL A 24 19.90 -3.07 1.89
CA VAL A 24 19.18 -4.28 2.32
C VAL A 24 20.15 -5.34 2.83
N LEU A 25 21.20 -5.65 2.09
CA LEU A 25 22.15 -6.71 2.44
C LEU A 25 22.92 -6.39 3.74
N GLU A 26 23.24 -5.11 3.96
CA GLU A 26 23.92 -4.65 5.17
C GLU A 26 23.02 -4.70 6.42
N ASN A 27 21.71 -4.45 6.28
CA ASN A 27 20.81 -4.24 7.42
C ASN A 27 19.74 -5.34 7.56
N ARG A 28 19.67 -6.34 6.66
CA ARG A 28 18.64 -7.38 6.68
C ARG A 28 18.71 -8.25 7.95
N PRO A 29 17.55 -8.69 8.47
CA PRO A 29 17.54 -9.62 9.59
C PRO A 29 18.09 -11.00 9.18
N ALA A 30 18.71 -11.69 10.14
CA ALA A 30 19.26 -13.01 9.89
C ALA A 30 18.18 -14.01 9.43
N GLY A 31 18.49 -14.79 8.40
CA GLY A 31 17.61 -15.84 7.89
C GLY A 31 16.41 -15.33 7.08
N CYS A 32 16.38 -14.05 6.67
CA CYS A 32 15.44 -13.59 5.68
C CYS A 32 15.84 -14.03 4.27
N GLU A 33 14.87 -14.11 3.38
CA GLU A 33 15.05 -14.33 1.95
C GLU A 33 15.09 -12.98 1.23
N VAL A 34 16.01 -12.79 0.29
CA VAL A 34 16.05 -11.61 -0.57
C VAL A 34 15.85 -12.05 -2.02
N LEU A 35 14.81 -11.52 -2.67
CA LEU A 35 14.50 -11.78 -4.08
C LEU A 35 14.80 -10.55 -4.92
N VAL A 36 15.69 -10.68 -5.89
CA VAL A 36 15.96 -9.67 -6.91
C VAL A 36 15.20 -10.04 -8.18
N VAL A 37 14.24 -9.19 -8.57
CA VAL A 37 13.41 -9.46 -9.76
C VAL A 37 13.94 -8.66 -10.93
N HIS A 38 14.22 -9.30 -12.07
CA HIS A 38 14.86 -8.67 -13.23
C HIS A 38 14.29 -9.17 -14.57
N HIS A 39 14.55 -8.44 -15.66
CA HIS A 39 14.00 -8.73 -16.99
C HIS A 39 14.75 -9.84 -17.78
N GLY A 40 15.59 -10.63 -17.11
CA GLY A 40 16.24 -11.80 -17.71
C GLY A 40 17.60 -11.54 -18.38
N ASP A 41 18.00 -10.29 -18.52
CA ASP A 41 19.26 -9.83 -19.10
C ASP A 41 20.26 -9.32 -18.03
N TYR A 42 19.94 -9.47 -16.75
CA TYR A 42 20.82 -9.09 -15.66
C TYR A 42 21.92 -10.14 -15.47
N GLU A 43 23.14 -9.71 -15.67
CA GLU A 43 24.33 -10.46 -15.27
C GLU A 43 24.67 -10.06 -13.82
N ASP A 44 24.85 -11.04 -12.92
CA ASP A 44 25.25 -10.80 -11.54
C ASP A 44 26.72 -10.35 -11.47
N PRO A 45 27.02 -9.04 -11.53
CA PRO A 45 28.39 -8.55 -11.64
C PRO A 45 29.17 -8.69 -10.33
N TYR A 46 28.48 -8.94 -9.23
CA TYR A 46 29.06 -9.00 -7.89
C TYR A 46 29.08 -10.42 -7.30
N GLY A 47 28.54 -11.42 -8.01
CA GLY A 47 28.49 -12.80 -7.55
C GLY A 47 27.59 -13.01 -6.33
N LEU A 48 26.44 -12.35 -6.27
CA LEU A 48 25.52 -12.33 -5.12
C LEU A 48 24.59 -13.53 -5.05
N SER A 49 24.73 -14.52 -5.94
CA SER A 49 23.84 -15.69 -6.03
C SER A 49 23.77 -16.54 -4.76
N ASP A 50 24.76 -16.44 -3.87
CA ASP A 50 24.73 -17.08 -2.56
C ASP A 50 23.95 -16.30 -1.50
N GLU A 51 23.67 -15.01 -1.74
CA GLU A 51 23.02 -14.10 -0.79
C GLU A 51 21.62 -13.71 -1.20
N VAL A 52 21.33 -13.70 -2.50
CA VAL A 52 20.04 -13.32 -3.06
C VAL A 52 19.56 -14.36 -4.09
N THR A 53 18.27 -14.48 -4.26
CA THR A 53 17.68 -15.28 -5.32
C THR A 53 17.23 -14.39 -6.47
N PHE A 54 17.77 -14.61 -7.66
CA PHE A 54 17.38 -13.88 -8.87
C PHE A 54 16.12 -14.49 -9.48
N VAL A 55 15.13 -13.67 -9.72
CA VAL A 55 13.82 -14.07 -10.29
C VAL A 55 13.65 -13.41 -11.65
N PRO A 56 13.90 -14.15 -12.76
CA PRO A 56 13.75 -13.60 -14.10
C PRO A 56 12.26 -13.49 -14.47
N VAL A 57 11.91 -12.38 -15.13
CA VAL A 57 10.58 -12.14 -15.69
C VAL A 57 10.68 -11.72 -17.15
N ALA A 58 9.53 -11.70 -17.85
CA ALA A 58 9.49 -11.25 -19.23
C ALA A 58 9.97 -9.79 -19.38
N PRO A 59 10.68 -9.43 -20.49
CA PRO A 59 11.15 -8.06 -20.71
C PRO A 59 10.05 -6.99 -20.73
N SER A 60 8.81 -7.39 -20.98
CA SER A 60 7.64 -6.50 -20.96
C SER A 60 6.94 -6.39 -19.61
N ALA A 61 7.44 -7.09 -18.58
CA ALA A 61 6.83 -7.06 -17.25
C ALA A 61 7.01 -5.68 -16.63
N ASP A 62 5.92 -5.10 -16.16
CA ASP A 62 5.97 -3.92 -15.32
C ASP A 62 6.25 -4.29 -13.85
N VAL A 63 6.47 -3.30 -12.99
CA VAL A 63 6.76 -3.53 -11.58
C VAL A 63 5.65 -4.32 -10.85
N ILE A 64 4.40 -4.20 -11.29
CA ILE A 64 3.27 -4.98 -10.74
C ILE A 64 3.48 -6.46 -11.03
N ALA A 65 3.78 -6.78 -12.29
CA ALA A 65 4.06 -8.16 -12.72
C ALA A 65 5.31 -8.72 -12.04
N MET A 66 6.37 -7.91 -11.89
CA MET A 66 7.59 -8.29 -11.18
C MET A 66 7.31 -8.68 -9.73
N VAL A 67 6.61 -7.84 -8.98
CA VAL A 67 6.28 -8.11 -7.57
C VAL A 67 5.35 -9.31 -7.42
N ASN A 68 4.36 -9.43 -8.31
CA ASN A 68 3.46 -10.57 -8.29
C ASN A 68 4.21 -11.89 -8.58
N ALA A 69 5.17 -11.91 -9.51
CA ALA A 69 5.99 -13.07 -9.80
C ALA A 69 6.88 -13.45 -8.60
N ALA A 70 7.54 -12.47 -7.97
CA ALA A 70 8.33 -12.71 -6.77
C ALA A 70 7.50 -13.29 -5.63
N ALA A 71 6.30 -12.76 -5.40
CA ALA A 71 5.42 -13.24 -4.34
C ALA A 71 5.01 -14.72 -4.48
N GLN A 72 4.96 -15.25 -5.72
CA GLN A 72 4.67 -16.66 -5.99
C GLN A 72 5.81 -17.59 -5.53
N VAL A 73 7.05 -17.17 -5.72
CA VAL A 73 8.24 -17.98 -5.39
C VAL A 73 8.75 -17.72 -3.97
N ALA A 74 8.35 -16.62 -3.35
CA ALA A 74 8.71 -16.24 -1.99
C ALA A 74 8.37 -17.35 -0.98
N THR A 75 9.25 -17.57 -0.02
CA THR A 75 9.09 -18.59 1.04
C THR A 75 8.69 -18.01 2.39
N GLY A 76 8.91 -16.70 2.61
CA GLY A 76 8.56 -16.01 3.84
C GLY A 76 7.05 -15.85 4.06
N GLY A 77 6.65 -15.85 5.33
CA GLY A 77 5.25 -15.58 5.72
C GLY A 77 4.82 -14.13 5.51
N VAL A 78 5.79 -13.22 5.50
CA VAL A 78 5.62 -11.80 5.21
C VAL A 78 6.46 -11.44 3.99
N LEU A 79 5.89 -10.67 3.08
CA LEU A 79 6.57 -10.07 1.93
C LEU A 79 6.90 -8.62 2.28
N HIS A 80 8.15 -8.20 2.12
CA HIS A 80 8.53 -6.80 2.19
C HIS A 80 8.93 -6.30 0.81
N LEU A 81 8.14 -5.45 0.22
CA LEU A 81 8.48 -4.76 -1.02
C LEU A 81 9.31 -3.52 -0.70
N LEU A 82 10.49 -3.42 -1.30
CA LEU A 82 11.33 -2.24 -1.24
C LEU A 82 11.76 -1.86 -2.66
N GLN A 83 11.24 -0.75 -3.17
CA GLN A 83 11.58 -0.29 -4.52
C GLN A 83 12.95 0.39 -4.55
N PRO A 84 13.66 0.36 -5.69
CA PRO A 84 14.87 1.15 -5.90
C PRO A 84 14.67 2.62 -5.53
N GLY A 85 15.68 3.20 -4.89
CA GLY A 85 15.62 4.54 -4.32
C GLY A 85 15.16 4.59 -2.85
N MET A 86 14.71 3.46 -2.31
CA MET A 86 14.46 3.30 -0.87
C MET A 86 15.68 2.64 -0.23
N LEU A 87 16.10 3.15 0.92
CA LEU A 87 17.25 2.66 1.69
C LEU A 87 16.76 2.09 3.01
N ALA A 88 17.17 0.87 3.29
CA ALA A 88 16.91 0.18 4.54
C ALA A 88 17.87 0.69 5.61
N GLU A 89 17.38 0.89 6.85
CA GLU A 89 18.18 1.25 8.00
C GLU A 89 18.24 0.08 9.00
N ASP A 90 19.15 0.12 9.95
CA ASP A 90 19.26 -0.94 10.97
C ASP A 90 17.94 -1.13 11.73
N GLY A 91 17.49 -2.38 11.88
CA GLY A 91 16.26 -2.74 12.58
C GLY A 91 14.94 -2.32 11.91
N TRP A 92 14.95 -1.84 10.65
CA TRP A 92 13.73 -1.32 9.98
C TRP A 92 12.58 -2.34 9.87
N THR A 93 12.87 -3.63 9.97
CA THR A 93 11.86 -4.69 9.85
C THR A 93 11.24 -5.08 11.18
N ASP A 94 11.92 -4.85 12.32
CA ASP A 94 11.59 -5.47 13.60
C ASP A 94 10.20 -5.13 14.09
N ALA A 95 9.91 -3.84 14.24
CA ALA A 95 8.60 -3.39 14.69
C ALA A 95 7.48 -3.72 13.71
N ALA A 96 7.77 -3.71 12.39
CA ALA A 96 6.78 -4.09 11.38
C ALA A 96 6.45 -5.59 11.46
N MET A 97 7.45 -6.45 11.68
CA MET A 97 7.26 -7.89 11.81
C MET A 97 6.45 -8.28 13.06
N GLU A 98 6.62 -7.55 14.17
CA GLU A 98 5.82 -7.74 15.38
C GLU A 98 4.32 -7.54 15.14
N ARG A 99 3.93 -6.60 14.26
CA ARG A 99 2.51 -6.37 13.91
C ARG A 99 1.85 -7.61 13.31
N PHE A 100 2.59 -8.42 12.58
CA PHE A 100 2.06 -9.64 11.96
C PHE A 100 1.78 -10.80 12.94
N HIS A 101 2.08 -10.66 14.24
CA HIS A 101 1.57 -11.58 15.25
C HIS A 101 0.04 -11.48 15.38
N ASP A 102 -0.54 -10.33 15.09
CA ASP A 102 -1.99 -10.19 14.95
C ASP A 102 -2.43 -10.74 13.58
N ALA A 103 -3.30 -11.74 13.60
CA ALA A 103 -3.80 -12.39 12.38
C ALA A 103 -4.72 -11.48 11.54
N GLU A 104 -5.29 -10.44 12.13
CA GLU A 104 -6.14 -9.48 11.43
C GLU A 104 -5.35 -8.48 10.60
N ILE A 105 -4.03 -8.31 10.87
CA ILE A 105 -3.17 -7.41 10.12
C ILE A 105 -2.67 -8.10 8.85
N ALA A 106 -3.05 -7.55 7.69
CA ALA A 106 -2.62 -8.03 6.39
C ALA A 106 -1.53 -7.18 5.74
N ALA A 107 -1.39 -5.92 6.14
CA ALA A 107 -0.34 -5.04 5.61
C ALA A 107 0.14 -4.05 6.66
N VAL A 108 1.43 -3.71 6.59
CA VAL A 108 2.04 -2.68 7.44
C VAL A 108 2.80 -1.69 6.54
N ALA A 109 2.55 -0.41 6.76
CA ALA A 109 3.29 0.67 6.13
C ALA A 109 4.45 1.09 7.04
N PRO A 110 5.70 1.09 6.58
CA PRO A 110 6.77 1.77 7.29
C PRO A 110 6.63 3.29 7.13
N LEU A 111 7.32 4.02 7.99
CA LEU A 111 7.50 5.46 7.85
C LEU A 111 8.63 5.73 6.86
N VAL A 112 8.32 6.40 5.75
CA VAL A 112 9.31 6.76 4.74
C VAL A 112 9.74 8.20 4.96
N LEU A 113 11.03 8.44 5.22
CA LEU A 113 11.63 9.75 5.41
C LEU A 113 12.42 10.17 4.16
N ASP A 114 12.59 11.48 3.99
CA ASP A 114 13.40 12.04 2.92
C ASP A 114 14.90 11.81 3.21
N ALA A 115 15.60 11.12 2.33
CA ALA A 115 17.04 10.84 2.49
C ALA A 115 17.90 12.12 2.52
N ARG A 116 17.41 13.23 1.92
CA ARG A 116 18.09 14.54 1.93
C ARG A 116 17.75 15.37 3.17
N ASP A 117 16.56 15.17 3.74
CA ASP A 117 16.07 15.85 4.95
C ASP A 117 15.28 14.86 5.82
N PRO A 118 15.95 14.06 6.68
CA PRO A 118 15.29 13.06 7.54
C PRO A 118 14.29 13.66 8.53
N SER A 119 14.23 14.99 8.65
CA SER A 119 13.17 15.65 9.41
C SER A 119 11.83 15.73 8.65
N ARG A 120 11.79 15.32 7.38
CA ARG A 120 10.62 15.37 6.50
C ARG A 120 10.08 13.99 6.19
N ILE A 121 8.78 13.82 6.30
CA ILE A 121 8.07 12.59 5.92
C ILE A 121 7.75 12.64 4.44
N LEU A 122 8.16 11.61 3.69
CA LEU A 122 7.73 11.39 2.31
C LEU A 122 6.40 10.62 2.28
N ALA A 123 6.27 9.58 3.08
CA ALA A 123 5.04 8.78 3.14
C ALA A 123 4.91 8.03 4.48
N ALA A 124 3.68 7.87 4.93
CA ALA A 124 3.29 7.05 6.06
C ALA A 124 2.03 6.22 5.68
N GLY A 125 2.11 5.56 4.52
CA GLY A 125 1.00 4.83 3.92
C GLY A 125 0.06 5.71 3.08
N LEU A 126 -1.05 5.11 2.66
CA LEU A 126 -2.05 5.69 1.79
C LEU A 126 -3.41 5.75 2.47
N ARG A 127 -4.16 6.79 2.16
CA ARG A 127 -5.58 6.92 2.55
C ARG A 127 -6.45 7.10 1.33
N TYR A 128 -7.59 6.44 1.32
CA TYR A 128 -8.61 6.63 0.30
C TYR A 128 -9.78 7.43 0.86
N SER A 129 -9.98 8.63 0.32
CA SER A 129 -11.01 9.53 0.83
C SER A 129 -12.40 9.13 0.35
N SER A 130 -13.46 9.59 1.04
CA SER A 130 -14.85 9.42 0.61
C SER A 130 -15.15 10.01 -0.77
N ALA A 131 -14.35 10.96 -1.24
CA ALA A 131 -14.41 11.52 -2.59
C ALA A 131 -13.67 10.68 -3.65
N GLY A 132 -13.09 9.53 -3.29
CA GLY A 132 -12.35 8.69 -4.22
C GLY A 132 -10.96 9.23 -4.58
N ARG A 133 -10.32 9.94 -3.66
CA ARG A 133 -8.97 10.49 -3.86
C ARG A 133 -7.97 9.67 -3.05
N VAL A 134 -6.88 9.28 -3.69
CA VAL A 134 -5.70 8.72 -3.02
C VAL A 134 -4.90 9.86 -2.41
N ILE A 135 -4.58 9.74 -1.14
CA ILE A 135 -3.81 10.71 -0.36
C ILE A 135 -2.63 9.98 0.25
N VAL A 136 -1.42 10.44 -0.04
CA VAL A 136 -0.22 9.96 0.64
C VAL A 136 -0.22 10.54 2.04
N HIS A 137 -0.37 9.67 3.03
CA HIS A 137 -0.48 10.10 4.42
C HIS A 137 0.86 10.66 4.91
N GLY A 138 0.83 11.79 5.59
CA GLY A 138 2.00 12.44 6.16
C GLY A 138 2.92 13.16 5.16
N ALA A 139 2.71 13.05 3.84
CA ALA A 139 3.60 13.64 2.84
C ALA A 139 3.85 15.15 3.08
N GLY A 140 5.13 15.54 3.07
CA GLY A 140 5.57 16.92 3.28
C GLY A 140 5.51 17.41 4.72
N THR A 141 5.05 16.58 5.67
CA THR A 141 4.99 16.93 7.09
C THR A 141 6.34 16.75 7.76
N LYS A 142 6.68 17.62 8.71
CA LYS A 142 7.88 17.44 9.53
C LYS A 142 7.67 16.31 10.55
N LEU A 143 8.70 15.48 10.75
CA LEU A 143 8.70 14.37 11.69
C LEU A 143 8.34 14.81 13.11
N SER A 144 8.77 16.01 13.55
CA SER A 144 8.41 16.59 14.85
C SER A 144 6.90 16.83 15.05
N ARG A 145 6.12 16.80 13.97
CA ARG A 145 4.66 16.91 13.98
C ARG A 145 3.94 15.58 13.75
N ALA A 146 4.69 14.48 13.54
CA ALA A 146 4.16 13.16 13.18
C ALA A 146 3.06 12.69 14.14
N ALA A 147 3.28 12.78 15.45
CA ALA A 147 2.31 12.36 16.47
C ALA A 147 0.93 13.06 16.37
N ARG A 148 0.86 14.24 15.76
CA ARG A 148 -0.41 14.96 15.52
C ARG A 148 -1.00 14.67 14.15
N THR A 149 -0.14 14.45 13.15
CA THR A 149 -0.52 14.35 11.72
C THR A 149 -0.82 12.93 11.32
N LEU A 150 -0.06 11.94 11.86
CA LEU A 150 -0.18 10.52 11.53
C LEU A 150 -1.25 9.82 12.38
N ARG A 151 -2.40 10.47 12.56
CA ARG A 151 -3.54 9.90 13.27
C ARG A 151 -4.53 9.28 12.30
N GLY A 152 -5.17 8.20 12.76
CA GLY A 152 -6.24 7.50 12.03
C GLY A 152 -5.70 6.44 11.07
N ASP A 153 -6.61 5.60 10.64
CA ASP A 153 -6.32 4.41 9.85
C ASP A 153 -5.80 4.76 8.46
N ILE A 154 -4.85 3.98 8.00
CA ILE A 154 -4.43 3.97 6.60
C ILE A 154 -5.23 2.93 5.82
N THR A 155 -5.37 3.14 4.52
CA THR A 155 -6.02 2.16 3.63
C THR A 155 -5.03 1.09 3.18
N GLY A 156 -3.76 1.43 3.05
CA GLY A 156 -2.69 0.51 2.68
C GLY A 156 -1.33 1.18 2.75
N PRO A 157 -0.24 0.41 2.64
CA PRO A 157 1.11 0.95 2.48
C PRO A 157 1.30 1.52 1.07
N THR A 158 2.38 2.27 0.86
CA THR A 158 2.79 2.70 -0.48
C THR A 158 3.56 1.58 -1.18
N ARG A 159 3.51 1.53 -2.51
CA ARG A 159 4.29 0.58 -3.30
C ARG A 159 5.81 0.73 -3.15
N PHE A 160 6.29 1.87 -2.64
CA PHE A 160 7.73 2.13 -2.48
C PHE A 160 8.36 1.30 -1.37
N ALA A 161 7.63 1.19 -0.22
CA ALA A 161 8.03 0.37 0.91
C ALA A 161 6.76 -0.16 1.59
N ALA A 162 6.62 -1.48 1.67
CA ALA A 162 5.39 -2.11 2.13
C ALA A 162 5.65 -3.50 2.67
N PHE A 163 4.98 -3.86 3.77
CA PHE A 163 4.94 -5.23 4.26
C PHE A 163 3.55 -5.81 4.04
N TYR A 164 3.48 -7.07 3.57
CA TYR A 164 2.23 -7.76 3.32
C TYR A 164 2.27 -9.17 3.88
N ARG A 165 1.21 -9.61 4.54
CA ARG A 165 1.01 -11.02 4.86
C ARG A 165 0.87 -11.81 3.56
N ARG A 166 1.86 -12.68 3.28
CA ARG A 166 1.96 -13.42 2.00
C ARG A 166 0.68 -14.20 1.68
N SER A 167 0.09 -14.88 2.66
CA SER A 167 -1.14 -15.66 2.43
C SER A 167 -2.30 -14.79 1.95
N VAL A 168 -2.48 -13.58 2.50
CA VAL A 168 -3.53 -12.63 2.09
C VAL A 168 -3.21 -12.02 0.73
N PHE A 169 -1.94 -11.66 0.50
CA PHE A 169 -1.48 -11.13 -0.79
C PHE A 169 -1.75 -12.12 -1.92
N LEU A 170 -1.39 -13.39 -1.75
CA LEU A 170 -1.58 -14.43 -2.75
C LEU A 170 -3.07 -14.80 -2.94
N ALA A 171 -3.85 -14.89 -1.87
CA ALA A 171 -5.28 -15.15 -1.98
C ALA A 171 -6.01 -14.06 -2.76
N LEU A 172 -5.55 -12.82 -2.66
CA LEU A 172 -6.00 -11.67 -3.46
C LEU A 172 -5.34 -11.59 -4.84
N GLU A 173 -4.60 -12.62 -5.29
CA GLU A 173 -3.91 -12.66 -6.57
C GLU A 173 -2.89 -11.51 -6.76
N GLY A 174 -2.36 -10.97 -5.65
CA GLY A 174 -1.39 -9.88 -5.63
C GLY A 174 -1.93 -8.53 -6.08
N PHE A 175 -1.09 -7.69 -6.67
CA PHE A 175 -1.51 -6.42 -7.26
C PHE A 175 -2.34 -6.62 -8.52
N CYS A 176 -3.42 -5.87 -8.66
CA CYS A 176 -4.27 -5.91 -9.84
C CYS A 176 -3.65 -5.13 -11.02
N PRO A 177 -3.25 -5.77 -12.14
CA PRO A 177 -2.65 -5.06 -13.27
C PRO A 177 -3.55 -3.99 -13.87
N GLN A 178 -4.88 -4.20 -13.83
CA GLN A 178 -5.82 -3.23 -14.37
C GLN A 178 -6.00 -2.00 -13.47
N ALA A 179 -5.64 -2.04 -12.19
CA ALA A 179 -5.58 -0.85 -11.35
C ALA A 179 -4.46 0.09 -11.81
N GLY A 180 -3.42 -0.49 -12.40
CA GLY A 180 -2.23 0.22 -12.88
C GLY A 180 -1.29 0.62 -11.74
N LEU A 181 -0.09 1.01 -12.12
CA LEU A 181 1.02 1.29 -11.20
C LEU A 181 0.64 2.25 -10.05
N TRP A 182 -0.19 3.25 -10.32
CA TRP A 182 -0.50 4.32 -9.37
C TRP A 182 -1.64 4.02 -8.41
N PHE A 183 -2.34 2.90 -8.60
CA PHE A 183 -3.50 2.56 -7.81
C PHE A 183 -3.52 1.10 -7.34
N ALA A 184 -2.52 0.29 -7.73
CA ALA A 184 -2.48 -1.13 -7.38
C ALA A 184 -2.36 -1.37 -5.88
N ASP A 185 -1.58 -0.54 -5.18
CA ASP A 185 -1.39 -0.57 -3.74
C ASP A 185 -2.66 -0.21 -2.98
N ILE A 186 -3.33 0.87 -3.38
CA ILE A 186 -4.59 1.27 -2.76
C ILE A 186 -5.75 0.31 -3.08
N ASP A 187 -5.78 -0.26 -4.30
CA ASP A 187 -6.75 -1.29 -4.69
C ASP A 187 -6.61 -2.54 -3.80
N LEU A 188 -5.38 -2.99 -3.60
CA LEU A 188 -5.08 -4.13 -2.74
C LEU A 188 -5.48 -3.85 -1.28
N GLY A 189 -5.15 -2.69 -0.73
CA GLY A 189 -5.53 -2.28 0.62
C GLY A 189 -7.05 -2.24 0.82
N LEU A 190 -7.79 -1.72 -0.19
CA LEU A 190 -9.25 -1.73 -0.19
C LEU A 190 -9.82 -3.17 -0.25
N CYS A 191 -9.17 -4.08 -1.01
CA CYS A 191 -9.54 -5.49 -1.04
C CYS A 191 -9.32 -6.18 0.31
N MET A 192 -8.17 -5.94 0.94
CA MET A 192 -7.86 -6.46 2.28
C MET A 192 -8.90 -6.03 3.31
N ARG A 193 -9.24 -4.73 3.33
CA ARG A 193 -10.26 -4.18 4.23
C ARG A 193 -11.65 -4.81 3.99
N ARG A 194 -12.02 -5.12 2.74
CA ARG A 194 -13.29 -5.80 2.41
C ARG A 194 -13.33 -7.26 2.90
N LEU A 195 -12.21 -7.89 3.09
CA LEU A 195 -12.08 -9.23 3.69
C LEU A 195 -11.98 -9.17 5.22
N GLY A 196 -12.05 -7.98 5.83
CA GLY A 196 -11.97 -7.79 7.27
C GLY A 196 -10.55 -7.60 7.82
N PHE A 197 -9.54 -7.55 6.96
CA PHE A 197 -8.16 -7.33 7.40
C PHE A 197 -7.84 -5.84 7.58
N ALA A 198 -6.94 -5.57 8.54
CA ALA A 198 -6.41 -4.24 8.81
C ALA A 198 -5.11 -3.97 8.03
N CYS A 199 -4.90 -2.68 7.73
CA CYS A 199 -3.62 -2.14 7.28
C CYS A 199 -3.16 -1.11 8.32
N GLU A 200 -1.95 -1.27 8.86
CA GLU A 200 -1.42 -0.43 9.93
C GLU A 200 -0.19 0.37 9.49
N LEU A 201 0.02 1.51 10.16
CA LEU A 201 1.24 2.29 10.07
C LEU A 201 2.14 1.95 11.26
N GLU A 202 3.39 1.55 10.98
CA GLU A 202 4.40 1.36 12.01
C GLU A 202 5.48 2.45 11.92
N CYS A 203 5.46 3.37 12.88
CA CYS A 203 6.36 4.51 12.88
C CYS A 203 7.80 4.17 13.33
N GLN A 204 8.02 3.02 13.94
CA GLN A 204 9.36 2.57 14.32
C GLN A 204 10.05 1.80 13.18
N SER A 205 9.29 1.35 12.19
CA SER A 205 9.83 0.81 10.95
C SER A 205 10.15 1.98 10.02
N ILE A 206 11.42 2.36 9.93
CA ILE A 206 11.86 3.54 9.17
C ILE A 206 12.63 3.10 7.94
N VAL A 207 12.27 3.69 6.81
CA VAL A 207 12.95 3.58 5.53
C VAL A 207 13.23 5.00 5.05
N THR A 208 14.40 5.26 4.50
CA THR A 208 14.70 6.53 3.86
C THR A 208 14.60 6.43 2.35
N GLY A 209 14.27 7.51 1.67
CA GLY A 209 14.16 7.51 0.22
C GLY A 209 14.26 8.90 -0.37
N PHE A 210 14.35 8.96 -1.69
CA PHE A 210 14.36 10.23 -2.42
C PHE A 210 12.93 10.61 -2.82
N ASP A 211 12.64 11.93 -2.82
CA ASP A 211 11.35 12.48 -3.23
C ASP A 211 11.21 12.30 -4.75
N GLU A 212 10.78 11.11 -5.15
CA GLU A 212 10.29 10.86 -6.49
C GLU A 212 8.77 11.08 -6.53
N ASP A 213 8.21 11.28 -7.72
CA ASP A 213 6.79 11.58 -7.91
C ASP A 213 5.88 10.56 -7.21
N VAL A 214 5.51 10.85 -5.97
CA VAL A 214 4.61 10.01 -5.16
C VAL A 214 3.16 10.14 -5.66
N ALA A 215 2.87 11.18 -6.44
CA ALA A 215 1.53 11.47 -6.95
C ALA A 215 1.33 10.97 -8.37
N ALA A 216 0.19 10.34 -8.63
CA ALA A 216 -0.19 9.92 -9.98
C ALA A 216 -0.21 11.10 -10.97
N PRO A 217 0.41 11.00 -12.16
CA PRO A 217 0.36 12.04 -13.16
C PRO A 217 -1.06 12.24 -13.67
N LEU A 218 -1.41 13.48 -14.02
CA LEU A 218 -2.71 13.79 -14.62
C LEU A 218 -2.69 13.46 -16.12
N ASN A 219 -3.14 12.28 -16.49
CA ASN A 219 -3.29 11.84 -17.87
C ASN A 219 -4.56 11.01 -18.08
N PHE A 220 -4.83 10.59 -19.30
CA PHE A 220 -6.01 9.80 -19.65
C PHE A 220 -6.06 8.48 -18.88
N LEU A 221 -4.93 7.77 -18.81
CA LEU A 221 -4.88 6.45 -18.18
C LEU A 221 -5.16 6.53 -16.67
N THR A 222 -4.50 7.45 -15.96
CA THR A 222 -4.72 7.63 -14.52
C THR A 222 -6.13 8.15 -14.21
N GLY A 223 -6.71 8.97 -15.10
CA GLY A 223 -8.12 9.36 -15.00
C GLY A 223 -9.07 8.17 -15.08
N ARG A 224 -8.85 7.30 -16.07
CA ARG A 224 -9.61 6.07 -16.26
C ARG A 224 -9.49 5.10 -15.09
N GLN A 225 -8.28 4.89 -14.61
CA GLN A 225 -7.98 4.00 -13.47
C GLN A 225 -8.59 4.52 -12.15
N SER A 226 -8.44 5.82 -11.87
CA SER A 226 -9.01 6.48 -10.70
C SER A 226 -10.55 6.35 -10.66
N GLU A 227 -11.23 6.57 -11.79
CA GLU A 227 -12.69 6.44 -11.86
C GLU A 227 -13.15 4.98 -11.72
N ARG A 228 -12.38 4.05 -12.31
CA ARG A 228 -12.64 2.62 -12.17
C ARG A 228 -12.53 2.20 -10.70
N LEU A 229 -11.46 2.61 -10.01
CA LEU A 229 -11.25 2.32 -8.58
C LEU A 229 -12.43 2.86 -7.74
N PHE A 230 -12.84 4.11 -7.95
CA PHE A 230 -13.98 4.71 -7.25
C PHE A 230 -15.25 3.88 -7.44
N ARG A 231 -15.57 3.49 -8.67
CA ARG A 231 -16.77 2.71 -8.95
C ARG A 231 -16.72 1.29 -8.41
N GLN A 232 -15.55 0.64 -8.44
CA GLN A 232 -15.37 -0.73 -7.97
C GLN A 232 -15.52 -0.84 -6.45
N HIS A 233 -15.02 0.13 -5.70
CA HIS A 233 -15.03 0.10 -4.23
C HIS A 233 -16.16 0.94 -3.62
N GLY A 234 -16.80 1.81 -4.39
CA GLY A 234 -17.76 2.80 -3.90
C GLY A 234 -19.03 2.28 -3.25
N ARG A 235 -19.41 1.04 -3.52
CA ARG A 235 -20.62 0.44 -2.95
C ARG A 235 -20.43 -0.30 -1.62
N HIS A 236 -19.19 -0.47 -1.18
CA HIS A 236 -18.86 -1.38 -0.08
C HIS A 236 -17.82 -0.81 0.90
N SER A 237 -17.54 0.50 0.87
CA SER A 237 -16.69 1.13 1.88
C SER A 237 -17.55 1.52 3.07
N ASP A 238 -17.09 1.18 4.30
CA ASP A 238 -17.77 1.52 5.58
C ASP A 238 -17.92 3.03 5.85
N GLY A 239 -17.25 3.85 5.07
CA GLY A 239 -17.54 5.28 4.93
C GLY A 239 -18.06 5.47 3.52
N ALA A 240 -19.38 5.50 3.36
CA ALA A 240 -20.05 5.62 2.06
C ALA A 240 -19.30 6.61 1.16
N LEU A 241 -18.69 6.09 0.06
CA LEU A 241 -18.09 6.97 -0.94
C LEU A 241 -19.17 7.94 -1.39
N SER A 242 -18.92 9.22 -1.16
CA SER A 242 -19.88 10.26 -1.44
C SER A 242 -19.83 10.60 -2.93
N LEU A 243 -20.80 10.14 -3.71
CA LEU A 243 -20.90 10.53 -5.13
C LEU A 243 -20.93 12.05 -5.32
N PRO A 244 -21.66 12.84 -4.51
CA PRO A 244 -21.58 14.30 -4.57
C PRO A 244 -20.18 14.84 -4.31
N ALA A 245 -19.47 14.34 -3.29
CA ALA A 245 -18.09 14.75 -2.99
C ALA A 245 -17.12 14.36 -4.12
N HIS A 246 -17.31 13.18 -4.73
CA HIS A 246 -16.52 12.75 -5.88
C HIS A 246 -16.72 13.68 -7.08
N VAL A 247 -17.96 13.96 -7.45
CA VAL A 247 -18.29 14.87 -8.55
C VAL A 247 -17.74 16.28 -8.28
N ALA A 248 -17.94 16.80 -7.06
CA ALA A 248 -17.40 18.09 -6.66
C ALA A 248 -15.87 18.10 -6.73
N GLY A 249 -15.19 17.02 -6.31
CA GLY A 249 -13.74 16.87 -6.42
C GLY A 249 -13.22 16.85 -7.85
N VAL A 250 -13.93 16.21 -8.78
CA VAL A 250 -13.59 16.20 -10.21
C VAL A 250 -13.81 17.60 -10.81
N LEU A 251 -14.92 18.26 -10.53
CA LEU A 251 -15.22 19.59 -11.03
C LEU A 251 -14.22 20.63 -10.48
N SER A 252 -13.88 20.56 -9.20
CA SER A 252 -12.91 21.47 -8.59
C SER A 252 -11.53 21.34 -9.24
N ALA A 253 -11.09 20.13 -9.61
CA ALA A 253 -9.83 19.92 -10.30
C ALA A 253 -9.80 20.61 -11.68
N VAL A 254 -10.92 20.62 -12.41
CA VAL A 254 -11.08 21.30 -13.71
C VAL A 254 -11.09 22.82 -13.50
N LEU A 255 -11.85 23.31 -12.53
CA LEU A 255 -11.97 24.75 -12.25
C LEU A 255 -10.68 25.39 -11.76
N LEU A 256 -9.90 24.66 -10.95
CA LEU A 256 -8.64 25.18 -10.39
C LEU A 256 -7.47 25.13 -11.41
N ARG A 257 -7.57 24.33 -12.46
CA ARG A 257 -6.50 24.14 -13.46
C ARG A 257 -7.03 24.14 -14.89
N PRO A 258 -7.82 25.15 -15.32
CA PRO A 258 -8.52 25.14 -16.61
C PRO A 258 -7.58 25.22 -17.82
N HIS A 259 -6.32 25.69 -17.64
CA HIS A 259 -5.37 25.89 -18.72
C HIS A 259 -4.44 24.69 -18.95
N ARG A 260 -4.57 23.60 -18.17
CA ARG A 260 -3.73 22.43 -18.35
C ARG A 260 -4.42 21.36 -19.20
N ALA A 261 -3.90 21.07 -20.38
CA ALA A 261 -4.38 20.01 -21.26
C ALA A 261 -4.45 18.63 -20.55
N THR A 262 -3.51 18.39 -19.63
CA THR A 262 -3.48 17.18 -18.79
C THR A 262 -4.74 17.02 -17.94
N THR A 263 -5.35 18.12 -17.46
CA THR A 263 -6.60 18.08 -16.69
C THR A 263 -7.75 17.56 -17.55
N TYR A 264 -7.87 18.02 -18.79
CA TYR A 264 -8.90 17.55 -19.72
C TYR A 264 -8.66 16.12 -20.18
N SER A 265 -7.39 15.74 -20.42
CA SER A 265 -7.03 14.36 -20.73
C SER A 265 -7.43 13.41 -19.58
N HIS A 266 -7.14 13.80 -18.34
CA HIS A 266 -7.54 13.04 -17.15
C HIS A 266 -9.07 12.94 -17.01
N LEU A 267 -9.80 14.04 -17.26
CA LEU A 267 -11.27 14.03 -17.25
C LEU A 267 -11.84 13.11 -18.34
N ALA A 268 -11.29 13.17 -19.56
CA ALA A 268 -11.68 12.27 -20.65
C ALA A 268 -11.45 10.79 -20.27
N GLY A 269 -10.35 10.50 -19.59
CA GLY A 269 -10.07 9.18 -19.02
C GLY A 269 -11.15 8.74 -18.04
N ARG A 270 -11.56 9.61 -17.11
CA ARG A 270 -12.65 9.34 -16.17
C ARG A 270 -13.96 9.05 -16.88
N LEU A 271 -14.34 9.89 -17.85
CA LEU A 271 -15.56 9.70 -18.64
C LEU A 271 -15.53 8.38 -19.41
N SER A 272 -14.37 8.00 -19.98
CA SER A 272 -14.22 6.71 -20.68
C SER A 272 -14.48 5.50 -19.78
N ALA A 273 -14.15 5.61 -18.49
CA ALA A 273 -14.38 4.54 -17.52
C ALA A 273 -15.87 4.28 -17.25
N LEU A 274 -16.75 5.25 -17.50
CA LEU A 274 -18.19 5.09 -17.32
C LEU A 274 -18.78 4.04 -18.26
N PHE A 275 -18.14 3.84 -19.41
CA PHE A 275 -18.58 2.88 -20.44
C PHE A 275 -17.95 1.48 -20.27
N THR A 276 -17.08 1.28 -19.26
CA THR A 276 -16.41 0.00 -19.01
C THR A 276 -17.02 -0.71 -17.79
N THR A 277 -17.65 -1.87 -18.00
CA THR A 277 -18.35 -2.62 -16.94
C THR A 277 -17.59 -3.86 -16.44
N SER A 278 -16.50 -4.26 -17.09
CA SER A 278 -15.82 -5.54 -16.84
C SER A 278 -15.16 -5.67 -15.45
N GLY A 279 -14.75 -4.57 -14.86
CA GLY A 279 -13.98 -4.58 -13.62
C GLY A 279 -14.72 -5.02 -12.36
N HIS A 280 -16.01 -4.82 -12.25
CA HIS A 280 -16.80 -5.22 -11.08
C HIS A 280 -16.89 -6.74 -10.92
N ARG A 281 -17.07 -7.45 -12.04
CA ARG A 281 -17.18 -8.92 -12.02
C ARG A 281 -15.84 -9.56 -11.64
N GLU A 282 -14.74 -8.97 -12.11
CA GLU A 282 -13.38 -9.43 -11.81
C GLU A 282 -13.07 -9.26 -10.32
N LEU A 283 -13.30 -8.06 -9.77
CA LEU A 283 -13.13 -7.79 -8.35
C LEU A 283 -14.00 -8.72 -7.50
N GLY A 284 -15.27 -8.93 -7.88
CA GLY A 284 -16.18 -9.84 -7.15
C GLY A 284 -15.64 -11.26 -7.11
N ARG A 285 -15.15 -11.80 -8.25
CA ARG A 285 -14.56 -13.13 -8.31
C ARG A 285 -13.29 -13.25 -7.46
N ARG A 286 -12.39 -12.26 -7.54
CA ARG A 286 -11.16 -12.19 -6.75
C ARG A 286 -11.45 -12.22 -5.24
N LEU A 287 -12.37 -11.38 -4.77
CA LEU A 287 -12.77 -11.34 -3.36
C LEU A 287 -13.47 -12.63 -2.92
N GLN A 288 -14.31 -13.23 -3.77
CA GLN A 288 -14.98 -14.48 -3.44
C GLN A 288 -13.97 -15.64 -3.30
N ARG A 289 -12.99 -15.76 -4.20
CA ARG A 289 -11.92 -16.77 -4.10
C ARG A 289 -11.09 -16.57 -2.83
N ALA A 290 -10.66 -15.32 -2.57
CA ALA A 290 -9.91 -14.99 -1.37
C ALA A 290 -10.72 -15.28 -0.09
N GLY A 291 -12.00 -14.93 -0.05
CA GLY A 291 -12.90 -15.23 1.07
C GLY A 291 -13.06 -16.73 1.33
N GLN A 292 -13.09 -17.56 0.28
CA GLN A 292 -13.13 -19.01 0.41
C GLN A 292 -11.85 -19.59 1.05
N SER A 293 -10.69 -18.97 0.77
CA SER A 293 -9.40 -19.38 1.36
C SER A 293 -9.34 -19.09 2.87
N PHE A 294 -10.10 -18.10 3.35
CA PHE A 294 -10.15 -17.71 4.76
C PHE A 294 -11.48 -18.10 5.45
N GLY A 295 -12.46 -18.62 4.72
CA GLY A 295 -13.85 -18.84 5.15
C GLY A 295 -14.07 -19.90 6.23
N SER A 296 -12.99 -20.51 6.77
CA SER A 296 -13.04 -21.28 8.02
C SER A 296 -12.40 -20.56 9.22
N SER A 297 -11.84 -19.37 9.01
CA SER A 297 -11.05 -18.62 10.01
C SER A 297 -11.45 -17.13 10.14
N ALA A 298 -12.46 -16.66 9.38
CA ALA A 298 -12.93 -15.29 9.58
C ALA A 298 -13.58 -15.16 10.95
N PRO A 299 -13.14 -14.23 11.83
CA PRO A 299 -13.83 -13.94 13.07
C PRO A 299 -15.26 -13.52 12.71
N SER A 300 -16.22 -14.34 13.14
CA SER A 300 -17.63 -13.94 13.12
C SER A 300 -17.71 -12.65 13.93
N LYS A 301 -18.08 -11.53 13.32
CA LYS A 301 -18.60 -10.39 14.07
C LYS A 301 -19.84 -10.93 14.81
N GLN A 302 -19.67 -11.37 16.03
CA GLN A 302 -20.76 -11.47 16.98
C GLN A 302 -21.26 -10.03 17.16
N THR A 303 -22.42 -9.77 16.60
CA THR A 303 -23.27 -8.66 17.02
C THR A 303 -23.76 -8.98 18.42
N ASP A 304 -22.91 -8.75 19.40
CA ASP A 304 -23.37 -8.53 20.75
C ASP A 304 -23.89 -7.10 20.79
N GLU A 305 -25.18 -6.96 20.46
CA GLU A 305 -26.01 -5.88 20.95
C GLU A 305 -26.13 -6.06 22.48
N GLU A 306 -25.11 -5.66 23.18
CA GLU A 306 -25.20 -5.30 24.61
C GLU A 306 -24.51 -3.94 24.78
N ASP A 307 -25.33 -3.02 25.21
CA ASP A 307 -25.14 -1.63 25.61
C ASP A 307 -23.90 -1.45 26.52
N GLU A 308 -22.66 -1.43 25.99
CA GLU A 308 -21.48 -0.99 26.70
C GLU A 308 -21.11 0.44 26.31
N GLN A 309 -21.58 1.37 27.11
CA GLN A 309 -21.12 2.75 27.06
C GLN A 309 -19.60 2.81 27.29
N PRO A 310 -18.84 3.51 26.45
CA PRO A 310 -17.38 3.56 26.53
C PRO A 310 -16.91 4.12 27.88
N ALA A 311 -15.91 3.47 28.45
CA ALA A 311 -15.37 3.70 29.80
C ALA A 311 -15.01 5.16 30.15
N TRP A 312 -14.78 6.04 29.15
CA TRP A 312 -14.48 7.45 29.39
C TRP A 312 -15.69 8.28 29.88
N ARG A 313 -16.92 7.77 29.73
CA ARG A 313 -18.11 8.44 30.30
C ARG A 313 -18.32 8.19 31.78
N ARG A 314 -17.65 7.20 32.37
CA ARG A 314 -17.83 6.86 33.80
C ARG A 314 -17.00 7.71 34.77
N SER A 315 -16.04 8.53 34.28
CA SER A 315 -15.15 9.31 35.17
C SER A 315 -15.64 10.74 35.49
N HIS A 316 -16.77 11.20 34.97
CA HIS A 316 -17.25 12.57 35.18
C HIS A 316 -18.51 12.72 36.05
N SER A 317 -19.08 11.62 36.60
CA SER A 317 -20.28 11.72 37.46
C SER A 317 -20.01 11.63 38.97
N SER A 318 -18.74 11.54 39.42
CA SER A 318 -18.42 11.37 40.87
C SER A 318 -17.75 12.57 41.52
N ARG A 319 -17.92 13.78 40.98
CA ARG A 319 -17.49 15.03 41.67
C ARG A 319 -18.57 16.10 41.68
N ARG A 320 -19.71 15.81 42.29
CA ARG A 320 -20.60 16.82 42.86
C ARG A 320 -21.39 16.17 43.96
N MET A 321 -20.86 16.17 45.15
CA MET A 321 -21.55 16.34 46.45
C MET A 321 -20.48 16.18 47.53
N VAL A 322 -20.02 17.25 48.10
CA VAL A 322 -19.87 17.53 49.54
C VAL A 322 -19.33 18.97 49.63
N ALA A 323 -20.11 19.79 50.40
CA ALA A 323 -19.92 21.10 50.96
C ALA A 323 -20.06 22.31 50.05
#